data_671081d5e15830c5601e9c8f65041515
#
_entry.id   671081d5e15830c5601e9c8f65041515
#
_cell.length_a   1.000
_cell.length_b   1.000
_cell.length_c   1.000
_cell.angle_alpha   90.00
_cell.angle_beta   90.00
_cell.angle_gamma   90.00
#
_symmetry.space_group_name_H-M   'P 1'
#
loop_
_entity.id
_entity.type
_entity.pdbx_description
1 polymer ?
#
loop_
_entity_poly.entity_id
_entity_poly.type
_entity_poly.pdbx_seq_one_letter_code
_entity_poly.pdbx_strand_id
1 'polypeptide(L)'
;MSVAPETLQVGEYVVRKYETTDAQALVDAVTESCDHLRPWMPWIKFEPQSVTQREELIKTWNEAWEGGTEFVMGIFLGDRVVGGTGLHLRGLANTVEIGYWVHVDYVSKGIATQVSHALACEVLTLWDEVDTVVIVHDEANIPSGKVPARLGFEHVFTGQREPEAPGESGVMYRWEKKRAN
;
A
#
# COMPACT_ATOMS: atom_id res chain seq x y z
N MET A 1 -3.08 -19.08 10.47
CA MET A 1 -3.13 -17.93 9.56
C MET A 1 -2.09 -16.95 10.05
N SER A 2 -1.21 -16.51 9.17
CA SER A 2 -0.25 -15.45 9.50
C SER A 2 -1.00 -14.14 9.71
N VAL A 3 -0.51 -13.34 10.64
CA VAL A 3 -1.07 -12.02 10.97
C VAL A 3 0.00 -11.00 10.69
N ALA A 4 -0.36 -9.91 10.00
CA ALA A 4 0.56 -8.82 9.76
C ALA A 4 1.04 -8.21 11.10
N PRO A 5 2.29 -7.72 11.18
CA PRO A 5 2.73 -7.00 12.35
C PRO A 5 1.90 -5.73 12.53
N GLU A 6 1.38 -5.51 13.75
CA GLU A 6 0.62 -4.29 14.03
C GLU A 6 1.49 -3.03 13.91
N THR A 7 2.80 -3.17 14.10
CA THR A 7 3.78 -2.08 14.00
C THR A 7 5.11 -2.60 13.46
N LEU A 8 5.70 -1.87 12.53
CA LEU A 8 7.00 -2.15 11.93
C LEU A 8 7.83 -0.86 11.86
N GLN A 9 9.05 -0.87 12.41
CA GLN A 9 9.98 0.26 12.28
C GLN A 9 10.73 0.18 10.95
N VAL A 10 10.67 1.24 10.14
CA VAL A 10 11.33 1.32 8.84
C VAL A 10 12.14 2.61 8.75
N GLY A 11 13.40 2.55 9.15
CA GLY A 11 14.23 3.75 9.28
C GLY A 11 13.63 4.72 10.30
N GLU A 12 13.36 5.96 9.88
CA GLU A 12 12.70 6.98 10.70
C GLU A 12 11.17 6.88 10.69
N TYR A 13 10.60 6.00 9.85
CA TYR A 13 9.16 5.83 9.69
C TYR A 13 8.64 4.69 10.57
N VAL A 14 7.42 4.86 11.06
CA VAL A 14 6.65 3.80 11.70
C VAL A 14 5.53 3.38 10.75
N VAL A 15 5.51 2.11 10.36
CA VAL A 15 4.41 1.52 9.59
C VAL A 15 3.54 0.75 10.56
N ARG A 16 2.28 1.13 10.71
CA ARG A 16 1.40 0.49 11.69
C ARG A 16 -0.07 0.50 11.27
N LYS A 17 -0.83 -0.41 11.87
CA LYS A 17 -2.28 -0.41 11.83
C LYS A 17 -2.80 0.97 12.22
N TYR A 18 -3.84 1.45 11.52
CA TYR A 18 -4.50 2.69 11.89
C TYR A 18 -5.34 2.51 13.15
N GLU A 19 -5.33 3.54 14.00
CA GLU A 19 -6.28 3.72 15.08
C GLU A 19 -7.33 4.77 14.68
N THR A 20 -8.52 4.73 15.25
CA THR A 20 -9.57 5.73 14.95
C THR A 20 -9.15 7.15 15.29
N THR A 21 -8.24 7.31 16.25
CA THR A 21 -7.61 8.58 16.62
C THR A 21 -6.72 9.18 15.52
N ASP A 22 -6.30 8.38 14.53
CA ASP A 22 -5.52 8.85 13.39
C ASP A 22 -6.38 9.51 12.30
N ALA A 23 -7.71 9.48 12.43
CA ALA A 23 -8.64 9.89 11.38
C ALA A 23 -8.39 11.32 10.89
N GLN A 24 -8.13 12.28 11.79
CA GLN A 24 -7.83 13.66 11.41
C GLN A 24 -6.52 13.74 10.63
N ALA A 25 -5.45 13.12 11.13
CA ALA A 25 -4.14 13.12 10.45
C ALA A 25 -4.20 12.48 9.06
N LEU A 26 -5.03 11.43 8.90
CA LEU A 26 -5.24 10.79 7.61
C LEU A 26 -6.07 11.67 6.66
N VAL A 27 -7.12 12.36 7.16
CA VAL A 27 -7.89 13.32 6.36
C VAL A 27 -6.98 14.44 5.85
N ASP A 28 -6.14 15.01 6.71
CA ASP A 28 -5.22 16.09 6.35
C ASP A 28 -4.22 15.62 5.27
N ALA A 29 -3.59 14.46 5.49
CA ALA A 29 -2.61 13.91 4.56
C ALA A 29 -3.20 13.59 3.17
N VAL A 30 -4.42 13.04 3.12
CA VAL A 30 -5.11 12.74 1.86
C VAL A 30 -5.56 14.02 1.18
N THR A 31 -6.08 14.99 1.92
CA THR A 31 -6.52 16.28 1.37
C THR A 31 -5.35 17.04 0.74
N GLU A 32 -4.21 17.13 1.44
CA GLU A 32 -2.98 17.76 0.94
C GLU A 32 -2.44 17.05 -0.31
N SER A 33 -2.64 15.74 -0.43
CA SER A 33 -2.13 14.92 -1.52
C SER A 33 -3.15 14.64 -2.63
N CYS A 34 -4.37 15.14 -2.54
CA CYS A 34 -5.50 14.74 -3.38
C CYS A 34 -5.19 14.86 -4.88
N ASP A 35 -4.67 16.00 -5.33
CA ASP A 35 -4.36 16.24 -6.75
C ASP A 35 -3.19 15.38 -7.25
N HIS A 36 -2.21 15.10 -6.37
CA HIS A 36 -1.08 14.22 -6.65
C HIS A 36 -1.52 12.74 -6.78
N LEU A 37 -2.47 12.30 -5.96
CA LEU A 37 -2.96 10.91 -5.93
C LEU A 37 -4.04 10.65 -6.97
N ARG A 38 -4.84 11.65 -7.34
CA ARG A 38 -5.98 11.52 -8.27
C ARG A 38 -5.66 10.79 -9.57
N PRO A 39 -4.52 10.99 -10.24
CA PRO A 39 -4.20 10.26 -11.47
C PRO A 39 -4.10 8.75 -11.30
N TRP A 40 -3.79 8.26 -10.09
CA TRP A 40 -3.37 6.87 -9.86
C TRP A 40 -4.20 6.10 -8.86
N MET A 41 -4.97 6.79 -8.01
CA MET A 41 -5.70 6.18 -6.90
C MET A 41 -7.21 6.26 -7.13
N PRO A 42 -7.88 5.17 -7.53
CA PRO A 42 -9.31 5.17 -7.83
C PRO A 42 -10.18 5.61 -6.65
N TRP A 43 -9.73 5.37 -5.42
CA TRP A 43 -10.47 5.73 -4.20
C TRP A 43 -10.52 7.24 -3.93
N ILE A 44 -9.68 8.06 -4.59
CA ILE A 44 -9.72 9.54 -4.48
C ILE A 44 -11.06 10.12 -4.98
N LYS A 45 -11.81 9.39 -5.80
CA LYS A 45 -13.16 9.82 -6.21
C LYS A 45 -14.15 9.95 -5.06
N PHE A 46 -13.85 9.36 -3.90
CA PHE A 46 -14.67 9.45 -2.70
C PHE A 46 -14.27 10.62 -1.77
N GLU A 47 -13.24 11.40 -2.14
CA GLU A 47 -12.82 12.59 -1.42
C GLU A 47 -13.63 13.84 -1.85
N PRO A 48 -13.85 14.80 -0.97
CA PRO A 48 -13.37 14.84 0.42
C PRO A 48 -14.21 14.00 1.38
N GLN A 49 -13.56 13.35 2.35
CA GLN A 49 -14.23 12.68 3.46
C GLN A 49 -14.09 13.50 4.74
N SER A 50 -15.14 13.48 5.59
CA SER A 50 -15.08 14.03 6.94
C SER A 50 -14.27 13.12 7.87
N VAL A 51 -13.87 13.65 9.02
CA VAL A 51 -13.18 12.87 10.07
C VAL A 51 -14.03 11.68 10.50
N THR A 52 -15.33 11.88 10.70
CA THR A 52 -16.25 10.79 11.09
C THR A 52 -16.31 9.69 10.03
N GLN A 53 -16.37 10.04 8.73
CA GLN A 53 -16.33 9.05 7.66
C GLN A 53 -14.99 8.30 7.65
N ARG A 54 -13.90 8.97 7.96
CA ARG A 54 -12.58 8.36 8.05
C ARG A 54 -12.46 7.43 9.26
N GLU A 55 -13.03 7.80 10.40
CA GLU A 55 -13.13 6.91 11.58
C GLU A 55 -13.87 5.61 11.25
N GLU A 56 -15.02 5.70 10.56
CA GLU A 56 -15.79 4.52 10.15
C GLU A 56 -14.99 3.65 9.14
N LEU A 57 -14.27 4.28 8.20
CA LEU A 57 -13.41 3.57 7.27
C LEU A 57 -12.28 2.82 8.00
N ILE A 58 -11.63 3.47 8.98
CA ILE A 58 -10.59 2.83 9.80
C ILE A 58 -11.16 1.65 10.59
N LYS A 59 -12.37 1.74 11.14
CA LYS A 59 -13.05 0.60 11.80
C LYS A 59 -13.23 -0.57 10.83
N THR A 60 -13.71 -0.29 9.62
CA THR A 60 -13.87 -1.31 8.57
C THR A 60 -12.53 -1.99 8.22
N TRP A 61 -11.44 -1.23 8.11
CA TRP A 61 -10.11 -1.80 7.89
C TRP A 61 -9.65 -2.67 9.08
N ASN A 62 -9.96 -2.24 10.30
CA ASN A 62 -9.61 -2.99 11.50
C ASN A 62 -10.42 -4.29 11.62
N GLU A 63 -11.69 -4.31 11.21
CA GLU A 63 -12.50 -5.52 11.11
C GLU A 63 -11.94 -6.49 10.06
N ALA A 64 -11.54 -6.00 8.89
CA ALA A 64 -10.88 -6.79 7.86
C ALA A 64 -9.52 -7.36 8.33
N TRP A 65 -8.78 -6.58 9.13
CA TRP A 65 -7.54 -7.01 9.78
C TRP A 65 -7.79 -8.19 10.73
N GLU A 66 -8.76 -8.06 11.65
CA GLU A 66 -9.13 -9.13 12.58
C GLU A 66 -9.64 -10.38 11.84
N GLY A 67 -10.31 -10.16 10.70
CA GLY A 67 -10.75 -11.24 9.82
C GLY A 67 -9.62 -11.88 8.99
N GLY A 68 -8.40 -11.33 9.02
CA GLY A 68 -7.25 -11.82 8.27
C GLY A 68 -7.40 -11.72 6.76
N THR A 69 -8.17 -10.74 6.27
CA THR A 69 -8.47 -10.58 4.84
C THR A 69 -7.72 -9.43 4.17
N GLU A 70 -7.49 -8.34 4.90
CA GLU A 70 -6.72 -7.17 4.45
C GLU A 70 -6.01 -6.52 5.64
N PHE A 71 -4.80 -6.01 5.42
CA PHE A 71 -3.98 -5.39 6.45
C PHE A 71 -3.58 -3.98 5.99
N VAL A 72 -4.46 -3.00 6.23
CA VAL A 72 -4.22 -1.61 5.85
C VAL A 72 -3.44 -0.89 6.94
N MET A 73 -2.35 -0.22 6.55
CA MET A 73 -1.41 0.45 7.47
C MET A 73 -1.16 1.89 7.05
N GLY A 74 -0.92 2.74 8.04
CA GLY A 74 -0.35 4.07 7.85
C GLY A 74 1.17 4.04 7.87
N ILE A 75 1.77 4.96 7.13
CA ILE A 75 3.20 5.28 7.20
C ILE A 75 3.31 6.61 7.95
N PHE A 76 3.95 6.61 9.10
CA PHE A 76 4.03 7.75 10.00
C PHE A 76 5.46 8.26 10.14
N LEU A 77 5.60 9.58 10.23
CA LEU A 77 6.79 10.26 10.70
C LEU A 77 6.39 11.11 11.93
N GLY A 78 6.71 10.64 13.13
CA GLY A 78 6.08 11.13 14.35
C GLY A 78 4.57 10.92 14.30
N ASP A 79 3.80 11.98 14.55
CA ASP A 79 2.33 11.94 14.51
C ASP A 79 1.74 12.22 13.11
N ARG A 80 2.59 12.51 12.11
CA ARG A 80 2.14 12.84 10.76
C ARG A 80 2.02 11.60 9.89
N VAL A 81 0.90 11.46 9.20
CA VAL A 81 0.73 10.48 8.12
C VAL A 81 1.48 10.97 6.89
N VAL A 82 2.50 10.23 6.45
CA VAL A 82 3.32 10.54 5.27
C VAL A 82 3.06 9.59 4.11
N GLY A 83 2.11 8.68 4.28
CA GLY A 83 1.67 7.73 3.26
C GLY A 83 0.81 6.64 3.86
N GLY A 84 0.44 5.69 3.03
CA GLY A 84 -0.26 4.48 3.43
C GLY A 84 0.22 3.28 2.63
N THR A 85 0.05 2.11 3.19
CA THR A 85 0.40 0.84 2.58
C THR A 85 -0.58 -0.25 3.02
N GLY A 86 -0.48 -1.42 2.44
CA GLY A 86 -1.31 -2.55 2.85
C GLY A 86 -0.81 -3.86 2.27
N LEU A 87 -1.22 -4.94 2.94
CA LEU A 87 -1.06 -6.32 2.49
C LEU A 87 -2.45 -6.85 2.12
N HIS A 88 -2.64 -7.22 0.86
CA HIS A 88 -3.93 -7.59 0.31
C HIS A 88 -3.93 -9.03 -0.19
N LEU A 89 -4.86 -9.83 0.33
CA LEU A 89 -5.10 -11.19 -0.13
C LEU A 89 -6.09 -11.16 -1.31
N ARG A 90 -5.60 -11.15 -2.54
CA ARG A 90 -6.43 -11.04 -3.75
C ARG A 90 -6.99 -12.39 -4.26
N GLY A 91 -7.07 -13.39 -3.40
CA GLY A 91 -7.62 -14.71 -3.74
C GLY A 91 -6.68 -15.60 -4.57
N LEU A 92 -5.45 -15.18 -4.79
CA LEU A 92 -4.40 -16.03 -5.36
C LEU A 92 -3.72 -16.81 -4.23
N ALA A 93 -3.62 -18.13 -4.40
CA ALA A 93 -2.99 -18.99 -3.42
C ALA A 93 -1.53 -18.56 -3.18
N ASN A 94 -1.11 -18.61 -1.92
CA ASN A 94 0.26 -18.33 -1.47
C ASN A 94 0.82 -16.95 -1.86
N THR A 95 -0.07 -15.99 -2.16
CA THR A 95 0.31 -14.69 -2.71
C THR A 95 -0.26 -13.53 -1.89
N VAL A 96 0.57 -12.52 -1.63
CA VAL A 96 0.18 -11.26 -1.01
C VAL A 96 0.56 -10.08 -1.91
N GLU A 97 -0.36 -9.17 -2.14
CA GLU A 97 -0.11 -7.92 -2.87
C GLU A 97 0.22 -6.79 -1.90
N ILE A 98 1.28 -6.04 -2.18
CA ILE A 98 1.62 -4.80 -1.49
C ILE A 98 1.09 -3.62 -2.30
N GLY A 99 0.20 -2.83 -1.69
CA GLY A 99 -0.22 -1.51 -2.18
C GLY A 99 0.43 -0.39 -1.37
N TYR A 100 0.62 0.79 -1.99
CA TYR A 100 1.17 1.97 -1.30
C TYR A 100 0.78 3.28 -1.98
N TRP A 101 0.77 4.33 -1.19
CA TRP A 101 0.77 5.72 -1.63
C TRP A 101 1.67 6.56 -0.72
N VAL A 102 2.18 7.68 -1.22
CA VAL A 102 3.06 8.58 -0.48
C VAL A 102 2.50 10.00 -0.57
N HIS A 103 2.53 10.70 0.56
CA HIS A 103 2.13 12.10 0.67
C HIS A 103 2.96 12.98 -0.28
N VAL A 104 2.33 13.98 -0.89
CA VAL A 104 2.94 14.84 -1.92
C VAL A 104 4.27 15.47 -1.49
N ASP A 105 4.40 15.92 -0.24
CA ASP A 105 5.63 16.53 0.29
C ASP A 105 6.75 15.53 0.60
N TYR A 106 6.43 14.23 0.55
CA TYR A 106 7.36 13.16 0.91
C TYR A 106 7.73 12.25 -0.26
N VAL A 107 7.28 12.58 -1.46
CA VAL A 107 7.69 11.86 -2.67
C VAL A 107 9.20 11.94 -2.90
N SER A 108 9.73 10.98 -3.65
CA SER A 108 11.17 10.91 -4.00
C SER A 108 12.15 10.73 -2.84
N LYS A 109 11.67 10.50 -1.62
CA LYS A 109 12.50 10.21 -0.43
C LYS A 109 12.74 8.70 -0.22
N GLY A 110 12.27 7.87 -1.14
CA GLY A 110 12.46 6.41 -1.08
C GLY A 110 11.53 5.67 -0.12
N ILE A 111 10.50 6.34 0.44
CA ILE A 111 9.58 5.77 1.44
C ILE A 111 8.91 4.51 0.91
N ALA A 112 8.26 4.57 -0.26
CA ALA A 112 7.58 3.41 -0.83
C ALA A 112 8.54 2.23 -1.02
N THR A 113 9.80 2.48 -1.44
CA THR A 113 10.80 1.43 -1.61
C THR A 113 11.20 0.80 -0.28
N GLN A 114 11.49 1.60 0.75
CA GLN A 114 11.88 1.12 2.07
C GLN A 114 10.75 0.32 2.74
N VAL A 115 9.53 0.85 2.69
CA VAL A 115 8.35 0.20 3.28
C VAL A 115 8.00 -1.10 2.55
N SER A 116 7.96 -1.09 1.22
CA SER A 116 7.69 -2.31 0.44
C SER A 116 8.78 -3.37 0.64
N HIS A 117 10.05 -2.96 0.81
CA HIS A 117 11.13 -3.89 1.15
C HIS A 117 10.89 -4.56 2.50
N ALA A 118 10.62 -3.76 3.54
CA ALA A 118 10.39 -4.26 4.88
C ALA A 118 9.18 -5.21 4.93
N LEU A 119 8.06 -4.84 4.32
CA LEU A 119 6.87 -5.69 4.24
C LEU A 119 7.11 -6.97 3.45
N ALA A 120 7.82 -6.91 2.33
CA ALA A 120 8.14 -8.11 1.55
C ALA A 120 9.04 -9.07 2.33
N CYS A 121 10.04 -8.55 3.07
CA CYS A 121 10.88 -9.36 3.95
C CYS A 121 10.06 -10.00 5.07
N GLU A 122 9.20 -9.23 5.74
CA GLU A 122 8.30 -9.71 6.79
C GLU A 122 7.44 -10.88 6.30
N VAL A 123 6.71 -10.66 5.21
CA VAL A 123 5.80 -11.66 4.63
C VAL A 123 6.56 -12.91 4.20
N LEU A 124 7.64 -12.76 3.41
CA LEU A 124 8.38 -13.91 2.88
C LEU A 124 9.19 -14.67 3.93
N THR A 125 9.42 -14.07 5.11
CA THR A 125 10.16 -14.73 6.19
C THR A 125 9.23 -15.41 7.20
N LEU A 126 8.10 -14.75 7.54
CA LEU A 126 7.29 -15.15 8.69
C LEU A 126 5.93 -15.78 8.32
N TRP A 127 5.46 -15.60 7.08
CA TRP A 127 4.17 -16.15 6.67
C TRP A 127 4.37 -17.47 5.90
N ASP A 128 4.34 -18.59 6.60
CA ASP A 128 4.63 -19.92 6.02
C ASP A 128 3.76 -20.26 4.80
N GLU A 129 2.51 -19.79 4.78
CA GLU A 129 1.57 -20.02 3.68
C GLU A 129 1.79 -19.11 2.46
N VAL A 130 2.69 -18.11 2.55
CA VAL A 130 2.96 -17.17 1.44
C VAL A 130 4.37 -17.38 0.92
N ASP A 131 4.49 -17.63 -0.36
CA ASP A 131 5.77 -17.77 -1.07
C ASP A 131 6.04 -16.67 -2.09
N THR A 132 5.02 -15.86 -2.39
CA THR A 132 5.08 -14.83 -3.44
C THR A 132 4.50 -13.50 -2.95
N VAL A 133 5.29 -12.44 -3.06
CA VAL A 133 4.83 -11.05 -2.88
C VAL A 133 4.70 -10.37 -4.22
N VAL A 134 3.59 -9.63 -4.40
CA VAL A 134 3.23 -8.99 -5.66
C VAL A 134 3.15 -7.48 -5.48
N ILE A 135 3.56 -6.75 -6.50
CA ILE A 135 3.27 -5.32 -6.69
C ILE A 135 2.67 -5.16 -8.08
N VAL A 136 1.54 -4.43 -8.16
CA VAL A 136 0.85 -4.13 -9.42
C VAL A 136 0.77 -2.62 -9.60
N HIS A 137 1.01 -2.15 -10.81
CA HIS A 137 0.81 -0.74 -11.17
C HIS A 137 0.44 -0.59 -12.64
N ASP A 138 -0.17 0.54 -13.00
CA ASP A 138 -0.37 0.91 -14.40
C ASP A 138 0.98 1.32 -15.02
N GLU A 139 1.22 0.97 -16.29
CA GLU A 139 2.48 1.27 -16.98
C GLU A 139 2.80 2.77 -17.03
N ALA A 140 1.75 3.62 -17.10
CA ALA A 140 1.90 5.07 -17.11
C ALA A 140 2.39 5.62 -15.75
N ASN A 141 2.19 4.86 -14.65
CA ASN A 141 2.69 5.23 -13.33
C ASN A 141 4.17 4.83 -13.16
N ILE A 142 5.04 5.48 -13.92
CA ILE A 142 6.48 5.22 -13.91
C ILE A 142 7.11 5.29 -12.51
N PRO A 143 6.78 6.27 -11.65
CA PRO A 143 7.32 6.29 -10.29
C PRO A 143 7.00 5.03 -9.49
N SER A 144 5.78 4.51 -9.60
CA SER A 144 5.36 3.28 -8.91
C SER A 144 6.16 2.07 -9.41
N GLY A 145 6.36 1.94 -10.72
CA GLY A 145 7.12 0.84 -11.32
C GLY A 145 8.61 0.80 -10.93
N LYS A 146 9.18 1.94 -10.54
CA LYS A 146 10.57 1.98 -10.04
C LYS A 146 10.74 1.29 -8.69
N VAL A 147 9.69 1.13 -7.91
CA VAL A 147 9.76 0.50 -6.59
C VAL A 147 10.07 -1.00 -6.71
N PRO A 148 9.23 -1.83 -7.37
CA PRO A 148 9.53 -3.25 -7.51
C PRO A 148 10.83 -3.51 -8.27
N ALA A 149 11.15 -2.73 -9.32
CA ALA A 149 12.39 -2.87 -10.06
C ALA A 149 13.64 -2.70 -9.18
N ARG A 150 13.65 -1.68 -8.28
CA ARG A 150 14.76 -1.45 -7.33
C ARG A 150 14.89 -2.55 -6.27
N LEU A 151 13.80 -3.21 -5.94
CA LEU A 151 13.74 -4.27 -4.94
C LEU A 151 14.03 -5.66 -5.51
N GLY A 152 14.33 -5.76 -6.81
CA GLY A 152 14.63 -7.02 -7.48
C GLY A 152 13.42 -7.93 -7.62
N PHE A 153 12.22 -7.36 -7.76
CA PHE A 153 11.05 -8.08 -8.23
C PHE A 153 11.20 -8.36 -9.72
N GLU A 154 10.66 -9.47 -10.17
CA GLU A 154 10.60 -9.82 -11.59
C GLU A 154 9.29 -9.32 -12.20
N HIS A 155 9.34 -8.68 -13.36
CA HIS A 155 8.16 -8.34 -14.15
C HIS A 155 7.67 -9.62 -14.86
N VAL A 156 6.55 -10.17 -14.37
CA VAL A 156 6.07 -11.50 -14.80
C VAL A 156 4.87 -11.43 -15.72
N PHE A 157 4.13 -10.32 -15.76
CA PHE A 157 2.90 -10.23 -16.54
C PHE A 157 2.57 -8.79 -16.91
N THR A 158 2.08 -8.64 -18.15
CA THR A 158 1.46 -7.43 -18.67
C THR A 158 0.03 -7.78 -19.09
N GLY A 159 -0.94 -7.06 -18.57
CA GLY A 159 -2.37 -7.25 -18.88
C GLY A 159 -3.06 -5.95 -19.19
N GLN A 160 -4.32 -6.04 -19.64
CA GLN A 160 -5.16 -4.88 -19.89
C GLN A 160 -6.38 -4.91 -18.98
N ARG A 161 -6.80 -3.73 -18.52
CA ARG A 161 -8.06 -3.51 -17.81
C ARG A 161 -8.64 -2.16 -18.20
N GLU A 162 -9.89 -1.93 -17.88
CA GLU A 162 -10.45 -0.58 -17.95
C GLU A 162 -9.75 0.32 -16.94
N PRO A 163 -9.29 1.53 -17.34
CA PRO A 163 -8.73 2.52 -16.43
C PRO A 163 -9.72 2.87 -15.31
N GLU A 164 -9.26 2.85 -14.08
CA GLU A 164 -10.06 3.20 -12.89
C GLU A 164 -9.74 4.61 -12.37
N ALA A 165 -8.58 5.14 -12.77
CA ALA A 165 -8.14 6.49 -12.45
C ALA A 165 -7.70 7.25 -13.72
N PRO A 166 -7.82 8.59 -13.75
CA PRO A 166 -7.66 9.38 -14.98
C PRO A 166 -6.25 9.40 -15.56
N GLY A 167 -5.23 9.01 -14.81
CA GLY A 167 -3.84 8.91 -15.28
C GLY A 167 -3.45 7.54 -15.82
N GLU A 168 -4.32 6.55 -15.66
CA GLU A 168 -4.04 5.19 -16.09
C GLU A 168 -4.19 5.01 -17.61
N SER A 169 -3.29 4.21 -18.18
CA SER A 169 -3.35 3.78 -19.58
C SER A 169 -4.28 2.57 -19.76
N GLY A 170 -4.56 1.84 -18.69
CA GLY A 170 -5.23 0.55 -18.69
C GLY A 170 -4.29 -0.64 -18.93
N VAL A 171 -2.99 -0.40 -19.06
CA VAL A 171 -1.99 -1.47 -19.16
C VAL A 171 -1.37 -1.72 -17.79
N MET A 172 -1.60 -2.90 -17.24
CA MET A 172 -1.16 -3.27 -15.91
C MET A 172 0.11 -4.11 -15.95
N TYR A 173 1.10 -3.72 -15.17
CA TYR A 173 2.30 -4.49 -14.91
C TYR A 173 2.20 -5.18 -13.55
N ARG A 174 2.49 -6.49 -13.55
CA ARG A 174 2.59 -7.29 -12.34
C ARG A 174 4.03 -7.72 -12.13
N TRP A 175 4.53 -7.45 -10.93
CA TRP A 175 5.85 -7.80 -10.47
C TRP A 175 5.75 -8.78 -9.31
N GLU A 176 6.64 -9.77 -9.29
CA GLU A 176 6.67 -10.79 -8.25
C GLU A 176 8.06 -10.89 -7.60
N LYS A 177 8.05 -11.13 -6.31
CA LYS A 177 9.22 -11.55 -5.55
C LYS A 177 8.87 -12.81 -4.80
N LYS A 178 9.67 -13.86 -5.01
CA LYS A 178 9.45 -15.17 -4.39
C LYS A 178 10.37 -15.37 -3.19
N ARG A 179 9.92 -16.21 -2.28
CA ARG A 179 10.74 -16.70 -1.18
C ARG A 179 11.98 -17.39 -1.78
N ALA A 180 13.16 -17.09 -1.25
CA ALA A 180 14.37 -17.85 -1.58
C ALA A 180 14.25 -19.27 -1.02
N ASN A 181 14.55 -20.25 -1.84
CA ASN A 181 14.61 -21.67 -1.45
C ASN A 181 15.76 -21.93 -0.49
#